data_20ba39d71f6d4b401c51a575bc6e1748
#
_entry.id   20ba39d71f6d4b401c51a575bc6e1748
#
_cell.length_a   1.000
_cell.length_b   1.000
_cell.length_c   1.000
_cell.angle_alpha   90.00
_cell.angle_beta   90.00
_cell.angle_gamma   90.00
#
_symmetry.space_group_name_H-M   'P 1'
#
loop_
_entity.id
_entity.type
_entity.pdbx_description
1 polymer ?
#
loop_
_entity_poly.entity_id
_entity_poly.type
_entity_poly.pdbx_seq_one_letter_code
_entity_poly.pdbx_strand_id
1 'polypeptide(L)'
;QALIGAEDAGRDMEAVRNALLHRFDENAFARVIYTESHDEVANGKARVPEEVDPGNASSWAAKKKSVLGASLVFTAPGIPMIFQGQEFLEDDWFHDKDPLDWSKKERYAGIVRVYVDLIALRLNRRGQTAGLCGQQIDVYHTDQRNKVLAYHRWQDGGRGDSVVVVVNFSTQLLENYEVAFPVAGEWKVRFNGDSRYYDPEFSNGGVYRCD
;
A
#
# COMPACT_ATOMS: atom_id res chain seq x y z
N GLN A 1 6.92 -0.88 -9.70
CA GLN A 1 8.19 -1.63 -9.78
C GLN A 1 9.39 -0.79 -9.34
N ALA A 2 9.63 0.41 -9.93
CA ALA A 2 10.79 1.25 -9.56
C ALA A 2 10.90 1.56 -8.07
N LEU A 3 9.77 1.68 -7.37
CA LEU A 3 9.73 1.93 -5.92
C LEU A 3 9.97 0.66 -5.09
N ILE A 4 9.48 -0.48 -5.56
CA ILE A 4 9.57 -1.75 -4.83
C ILE A 4 10.93 -2.40 -5.06
N GLY A 5 11.45 -2.38 -6.28
CA GLY A 5 12.75 -2.94 -6.65
C GLY A 5 13.96 -2.07 -6.26
N ALA A 6 13.80 -0.73 -6.18
CA ALA A 6 14.90 0.17 -5.87
C ALA A 6 15.33 0.06 -4.39
N GLU A 7 16.65 0.21 -4.15
CA GLU A 7 17.17 0.47 -2.81
C GLU A 7 16.67 1.83 -2.29
N ASP A 8 16.71 2.03 -0.97
CA ASP A 8 16.21 3.25 -0.32
C ASP A 8 16.75 4.53 -0.96
N ALA A 9 18.06 4.58 -1.27
CA ALA A 9 18.69 5.74 -1.88
C ALA A 9 18.10 6.10 -3.26
N GLY A 10 17.73 5.10 -4.04
CA GLY A 10 17.17 5.26 -5.39
C GLY A 10 15.68 5.56 -5.44
N ARG A 11 14.98 5.54 -4.30
CA ARG A 11 13.53 5.82 -4.28
C ARG A 11 13.25 7.31 -4.41
N ASP A 12 12.43 7.66 -5.36
CA ASP A 12 11.99 9.03 -5.62
C ASP A 12 10.59 9.28 -5.06
N MET A 13 10.51 10.04 -3.98
CA MET A 13 9.24 10.35 -3.32
C MET A 13 8.39 11.33 -4.11
N GLU A 14 9.00 12.19 -4.92
CA GLU A 14 8.25 13.07 -5.82
C GLU A 14 7.59 12.26 -6.95
N ALA A 15 8.23 11.23 -7.46
CA ALA A 15 7.61 10.32 -8.42
C ALA A 15 6.40 9.60 -7.83
N VAL A 16 6.50 9.16 -6.56
CA VAL A 16 5.35 8.57 -5.84
C VAL A 16 4.23 9.59 -5.66
N ARG A 17 4.57 10.79 -5.20
CA ARG A 17 3.62 11.90 -5.05
C ARG A 17 2.87 12.17 -6.34
N ASN A 18 3.61 12.33 -7.44
CA ASN A 18 3.02 12.59 -8.76
C ASN A 18 2.11 11.45 -9.23
N ALA A 19 2.50 10.20 -8.97
CA ALA A 19 1.66 9.04 -9.27
C ALA A 19 0.37 9.02 -8.45
N LEU A 20 0.40 9.42 -7.18
CA LEU A 20 -0.80 9.54 -6.34
C LEU A 20 -1.75 10.64 -6.82
N LEU A 21 -1.20 11.78 -7.26
CA LEU A 21 -1.97 12.95 -7.70
C LEU A 21 -2.46 12.86 -9.14
N HIS A 22 -1.93 11.92 -9.93
CA HIS A 22 -2.28 11.81 -11.34
C HIS A 22 -3.78 11.52 -11.53
N ARG A 23 -4.41 12.24 -12.46
CA ARG A 23 -5.81 12.08 -12.86
C ARG A 23 -5.95 12.21 -14.38
N PHE A 24 -6.96 11.56 -14.92
CA PHE A 24 -7.40 11.79 -16.29
C PHE A 24 -8.64 12.70 -16.26
N ASP A 25 -8.58 13.84 -16.96
CA ASP A 25 -9.68 14.81 -17.01
C ASP A 25 -10.24 15.14 -15.60
N GLU A 26 -9.35 15.36 -14.65
CA GLU A 26 -9.67 15.63 -13.23
C GLU A 26 -10.44 14.50 -12.52
N ASN A 27 -10.65 13.36 -13.17
CA ASN A 27 -11.34 12.22 -12.61
C ASN A 27 -10.33 11.13 -12.19
N ALA A 28 -10.19 10.92 -10.89
CA ALA A 28 -9.33 9.88 -10.36
C ALA A 28 -9.84 8.47 -10.67
N PHE A 29 -11.15 8.29 -10.83
CA PHE A 29 -11.75 6.99 -11.17
C PHE A 29 -11.70 6.65 -12.67
N ALA A 30 -11.14 7.53 -13.49
CA ALA A 30 -10.84 7.21 -14.89
C ALA A 30 -9.57 6.37 -15.05
N ARG A 31 -8.93 5.95 -13.95
CA ARG A 31 -7.73 5.09 -13.98
C ARG A 31 -7.88 3.86 -13.10
N VAL A 32 -7.33 2.74 -13.56
CA VAL A 32 -7.08 1.54 -12.76
C VAL A 32 -5.68 1.63 -12.17
N ILE A 33 -5.53 1.30 -10.90
CA ILE A 33 -4.26 1.32 -10.16
C ILE A 33 -3.93 -0.06 -9.62
N TYR A 34 -2.70 -0.49 -9.81
CA TYR A 34 -2.23 -1.83 -9.46
C TYR A 34 -0.71 -1.86 -9.29
N THR A 35 -0.20 -2.91 -8.71
CA THR A 35 1.25 -3.19 -8.64
C THR A 35 1.69 -4.25 -9.65
N GLU A 36 0.78 -5.08 -10.11
CA GLU A 36 1.01 -6.17 -11.05
C GLU A 36 -0.15 -6.29 -12.03
N SER A 37 0.15 -6.77 -13.23
CA SER A 37 -0.85 -7.16 -14.22
C SER A 37 -0.35 -8.34 -15.05
N HIS A 38 -1.25 -9.04 -15.73
CA HIS A 38 -0.89 -10.11 -16.65
C HIS A 38 0.05 -9.63 -17.78
N ASP A 39 -0.18 -8.44 -18.30
CA ASP A 39 0.65 -7.88 -19.36
C ASP A 39 2.10 -7.67 -18.92
N GLU A 40 2.31 -7.22 -17.69
CA GLU A 40 3.66 -7.02 -17.17
C GLU A 40 4.35 -8.33 -16.87
N VAL A 41 3.69 -9.24 -16.15
CA VAL A 41 4.27 -10.52 -15.75
C VAL A 41 4.50 -11.43 -16.95
N ALA A 42 3.60 -11.46 -17.94
CA ALA A 42 3.76 -12.24 -19.16
C ALA A 42 4.81 -11.66 -20.13
N ASN A 43 5.18 -10.38 -20.00
CA ASN A 43 6.11 -9.70 -20.88
C ASN A 43 7.50 -9.45 -20.27
N GLY A 44 8.00 -10.38 -19.49
CA GLY A 44 9.38 -10.39 -18.99
C GLY A 44 9.61 -9.67 -17.68
N LYS A 45 8.55 -9.25 -16.99
CA LYS A 45 8.64 -8.77 -15.61
C LYS A 45 8.17 -9.86 -14.64
N ALA A 46 8.76 -9.86 -13.46
CA ALA A 46 8.35 -10.77 -12.42
C ALA A 46 7.16 -10.21 -11.60
N ARG A 47 6.55 -11.06 -10.80
CA ARG A 47 5.63 -10.65 -9.76
C ARG A 47 6.36 -9.88 -8.65
N VAL A 48 5.65 -9.06 -7.88
CA VAL A 48 6.26 -8.23 -6.84
C VAL A 48 7.15 -9.01 -5.87
N PRO A 49 6.74 -10.17 -5.30
CA PRO A 49 7.62 -10.92 -4.41
C PRO A 49 8.94 -11.33 -5.09
N GLU A 50 8.87 -11.81 -6.32
CA GLU A 50 10.01 -12.25 -7.11
C GLU A 50 10.91 -11.08 -7.54
N GLU A 51 10.35 -9.92 -7.86
CA GLU A 51 11.11 -8.69 -8.14
C GLU A 51 11.89 -8.19 -6.91
N VAL A 52 11.34 -8.42 -5.71
CA VAL A 52 11.95 -7.96 -4.46
C VAL A 52 13.07 -8.87 -3.99
N ASP A 53 12.84 -10.18 -4.05
CA ASP A 53 13.78 -11.20 -3.56
C ASP A 53 13.62 -12.48 -4.38
N PRO A 54 14.33 -12.58 -5.51
CA PRO A 54 14.17 -13.65 -6.47
C PRO A 54 14.32 -15.05 -5.86
N GLY A 55 13.32 -15.91 -6.08
CA GLY A 55 13.26 -17.27 -5.53
C GLY A 55 12.92 -17.33 -4.05
N ASN A 56 12.56 -16.23 -3.40
CA ASN A 56 12.30 -16.17 -1.96
C ASN A 56 11.11 -15.27 -1.59
N ALA A 57 9.94 -15.56 -2.14
CA ALA A 57 8.69 -14.82 -1.85
C ALA A 57 8.31 -14.81 -0.37
N SER A 58 8.88 -15.72 0.44
CA SER A 58 8.68 -15.80 1.88
C SER A 58 9.55 -14.84 2.69
N SER A 59 10.51 -14.15 2.06
CA SER A 59 11.38 -13.24 2.78
C SER A 59 10.61 -12.08 3.42
N TRP A 60 11.16 -11.57 4.51
CA TRP A 60 10.62 -10.39 5.18
C TRP A 60 10.47 -9.21 4.20
N ALA A 61 11.49 -8.99 3.34
CA ALA A 61 11.48 -7.89 2.37
C ALA A 61 10.38 -8.06 1.32
N ALA A 62 10.20 -9.27 0.78
CA ALA A 62 9.15 -9.58 -0.20
C ALA A 62 7.76 -9.34 0.41
N LYS A 63 7.49 -9.86 1.61
CA LYS A 63 6.23 -9.63 2.34
C LYS A 63 5.99 -8.14 2.61
N LYS A 64 6.98 -7.43 3.15
CA LYS A 64 6.84 -6.01 3.51
C LYS A 64 6.58 -5.12 2.31
N LYS A 65 7.32 -5.30 1.22
CA LYS A 65 7.14 -4.49 0.01
C LYS A 65 5.84 -4.81 -0.72
N SER A 66 5.38 -6.07 -0.69
CA SER A 66 4.06 -6.45 -1.20
C SER A 66 2.93 -5.78 -0.41
N VAL A 67 3.02 -5.79 0.93
CA VAL A 67 2.06 -5.08 1.81
C VAL A 67 2.10 -3.56 1.56
N LEU A 68 3.29 -2.99 1.39
CA LEU A 68 3.45 -1.57 1.06
C LEU A 68 2.76 -1.22 -0.27
N GLY A 69 3.00 -2.00 -1.31
CA GLY A 69 2.37 -1.83 -2.62
C GLY A 69 0.85 -1.94 -2.56
N ALA A 70 0.33 -2.98 -1.91
CA ALA A 70 -1.10 -3.16 -1.69
C ALA A 70 -1.70 -1.96 -0.92
N SER A 71 -1.04 -1.50 0.15
CA SER A 71 -1.50 -0.36 0.94
C SER A 71 -1.63 0.91 0.10
N LEU A 72 -0.66 1.19 -0.78
CA LEU A 72 -0.74 2.32 -1.70
C LEU A 72 -1.89 2.18 -2.69
N VAL A 73 -2.06 1.01 -3.31
CA VAL A 73 -3.15 0.75 -4.28
C VAL A 73 -4.52 0.96 -3.63
N PHE A 74 -4.74 0.46 -2.42
CA PHE A 74 -6.03 0.58 -1.76
C PHE A 74 -6.30 1.92 -1.09
N THR A 75 -5.28 2.72 -0.83
CA THR A 75 -5.44 4.05 -0.21
C THR A 75 -5.32 5.20 -1.20
N ALA A 76 -4.73 5.01 -2.38
CA ALA A 76 -4.70 6.00 -3.44
C ALA A 76 -6.09 6.21 -4.08
N PRO A 77 -6.39 7.41 -4.66
CA PRO A 77 -7.57 7.60 -5.49
C PRO A 77 -7.40 6.87 -6.83
N GLY A 78 -8.44 6.17 -7.28
CA GLY A 78 -8.45 5.35 -8.50
C GLY A 78 -9.25 4.07 -8.30
N ILE A 79 -9.34 3.22 -9.30
CA ILE A 79 -9.97 1.90 -9.21
C ILE A 79 -8.89 0.87 -8.89
N PRO A 80 -8.84 0.31 -7.67
CA PRO A 80 -7.83 -0.68 -7.32
C PRO A 80 -8.08 -2.00 -8.07
N MET A 81 -7.01 -2.57 -8.61
CA MET A 81 -7.01 -3.89 -9.23
C MET A 81 -6.03 -4.81 -8.49
N ILE A 82 -6.42 -6.04 -8.29
CA ILE A 82 -5.57 -7.12 -7.78
C ILE A 82 -5.33 -8.07 -8.95
N PHE A 83 -4.07 -8.39 -9.23
CA PHE A 83 -3.74 -9.47 -10.13
C PHE A 83 -3.85 -10.80 -9.37
N GLN A 84 -4.47 -11.79 -10.00
CA GLN A 84 -4.77 -13.09 -9.39
C GLN A 84 -3.58 -13.72 -8.65
N GLY A 85 -3.79 -14.09 -7.39
CA GLY A 85 -2.76 -14.66 -6.52
C GLY A 85 -1.90 -13.64 -5.79
N GLN A 86 -1.96 -12.36 -6.13
CA GLN A 86 -1.21 -11.30 -5.48
C GLN A 86 -1.50 -11.23 -3.97
N GLU A 87 -2.73 -11.53 -3.59
CA GLU A 87 -3.20 -11.51 -2.20
C GLU A 87 -2.63 -12.63 -1.31
N PHE A 88 -1.96 -13.60 -1.92
CA PHE A 88 -1.24 -14.66 -1.20
C PHE A 88 0.20 -14.86 -1.70
N LEU A 89 0.82 -13.77 -2.18
CA LEU A 89 2.22 -13.73 -2.61
C LEU A 89 2.56 -14.76 -3.69
N GLU A 90 1.68 -14.91 -4.69
CA GLU A 90 2.03 -15.68 -5.88
C GLU A 90 3.28 -15.09 -6.51
N ASP A 91 4.29 -15.90 -6.77
CA ASP A 91 5.60 -15.50 -7.26
C ASP A 91 5.98 -16.17 -8.60
N ASP A 92 5.20 -17.18 -9.01
CA ASP A 92 5.41 -17.87 -10.27
C ASP A 92 5.07 -16.99 -11.49
N TRP A 93 5.72 -17.31 -12.60
CA TRP A 93 5.45 -16.72 -13.89
C TRP A 93 3.97 -16.91 -14.27
N PHE A 94 3.37 -15.87 -14.84
CA PHE A 94 2.00 -15.99 -15.35
C PHE A 94 1.98 -16.73 -16.69
N HIS A 95 1.23 -17.82 -16.70
CA HIS A 95 0.86 -18.53 -17.90
C HIS A 95 -0.61 -18.92 -17.80
N ASP A 96 -1.40 -18.61 -18.82
CA ASP A 96 -2.86 -18.77 -18.80
C ASP A 96 -3.36 -20.21 -18.67
N LYS A 97 -2.47 -21.19 -18.85
CA LYS A 97 -2.78 -22.63 -18.71
C LYS A 97 -2.33 -23.22 -17.38
N ASP A 98 -1.50 -22.52 -16.62
CA ASP A 98 -0.98 -23.02 -15.38
C ASP A 98 -1.85 -22.53 -14.20
N PRO A 99 -2.33 -23.42 -13.33
CA PRO A 99 -3.12 -23.04 -12.19
C PRO A 99 -2.25 -22.33 -11.14
N LEU A 100 -2.87 -21.42 -10.38
CA LEU A 100 -2.22 -20.84 -9.20
C LEU A 100 -1.95 -21.90 -8.13
N ASP A 101 -0.85 -21.73 -7.38
CA ASP A 101 -0.60 -22.55 -6.19
C ASP A 101 -1.47 -22.08 -5.00
N TRP A 102 -2.66 -22.62 -4.90
CA TRP A 102 -3.61 -22.30 -3.83
C TRP A 102 -3.12 -22.69 -2.42
N SER A 103 -2.06 -23.48 -2.27
CA SER A 103 -1.47 -23.78 -0.96
C SER A 103 -0.82 -22.54 -0.33
N LYS A 104 -0.40 -21.59 -1.14
CA LYS A 104 0.13 -20.29 -0.71
C LYS A 104 -0.89 -19.47 0.08
N LYS A 105 -2.19 -19.63 -0.19
CA LYS A 105 -3.26 -18.95 0.56
C LYS A 105 -3.23 -19.29 2.06
N GLU A 106 -2.97 -20.55 2.40
CA GLU A 106 -2.85 -20.95 3.80
C GLU A 106 -1.50 -20.55 4.37
N ARG A 107 -0.43 -20.76 3.61
CA ARG A 107 0.94 -20.39 3.99
C ARG A 107 1.06 -18.90 4.32
N TYR A 108 0.45 -18.04 3.53
CA TYR A 108 0.46 -16.59 3.67
C TYR A 108 -0.89 -16.02 4.11
N ALA A 109 -1.62 -16.74 4.94
CA ALA A 109 -2.94 -16.33 5.42
C ALA A 109 -2.95 -14.94 6.09
N GLY A 110 -1.82 -14.51 6.65
CA GLY A 110 -1.67 -13.15 7.18
C GLY A 110 -1.68 -12.08 6.09
N ILE A 111 -1.06 -12.35 4.95
CA ILE A 111 -1.09 -11.42 3.82
C ILE A 111 -2.50 -11.37 3.20
N VAL A 112 -3.19 -12.50 3.13
CA VAL A 112 -4.61 -12.52 2.73
C VAL A 112 -5.44 -11.60 3.66
N ARG A 113 -5.19 -11.64 4.97
CA ARG A 113 -5.86 -10.72 5.92
C ARG A 113 -5.56 -9.24 5.63
N VAL A 114 -4.32 -8.90 5.23
CA VAL A 114 -3.99 -7.53 4.79
C VAL A 114 -4.95 -7.07 3.69
N TYR A 115 -5.12 -7.88 2.64
CA TYR A 115 -6.03 -7.53 1.53
C TYR A 115 -7.49 -7.44 1.97
N VAL A 116 -7.96 -8.36 2.82
CA VAL A 116 -9.32 -8.29 3.38
C VAL A 116 -9.54 -6.98 4.14
N ASP A 117 -8.59 -6.56 4.99
CA ASP A 117 -8.69 -5.32 5.75
C ASP A 117 -8.59 -4.09 4.85
N LEU A 118 -7.66 -4.07 3.89
CA LEU A 118 -7.52 -2.97 2.93
C LEU A 118 -8.76 -2.79 2.07
N ILE A 119 -9.37 -3.88 1.60
CA ILE A 119 -10.66 -3.85 0.86
C ILE A 119 -11.77 -3.30 1.75
N ALA A 120 -11.83 -3.74 3.01
CA ALA A 120 -12.84 -3.26 3.96
C ALA A 120 -12.70 -1.76 4.25
N LEU A 121 -11.46 -1.25 4.37
CA LEU A 121 -11.17 0.18 4.51
C LEU A 121 -11.55 0.95 3.25
N ARG A 122 -11.14 0.47 2.08
CA ARG A 122 -11.43 1.11 0.79
C ARG A 122 -12.92 1.26 0.52
N LEU A 123 -13.70 0.26 0.91
CA LEU A 123 -15.16 0.23 0.77
C LEU A 123 -15.90 0.87 1.94
N ASN A 124 -15.19 1.45 2.90
CA ASN A 124 -15.77 2.02 4.13
C ASN A 124 -16.77 1.07 4.84
N ARG A 125 -16.51 -0.23 4.82
CA ARG A 125 -17.46 -1.24 5.35
C ARG A 125 -17.84 -1.04 6.81
N ARG A 126 -16.97 -0.36 7.59
CA ARG A 126 -17.19 -0.09 9.02
C ARG A 126 -17.66 1.36 9.28
N GLY A 127 -17.93 2.15 8.24
CA GLY A 127 -18.37 3.55 8.37
C GLY A 127 -17.30 4.51 8.96
N GLN A 128 -16.01 4.19 8.81
CA GLN A 128 -14.93 4.92 9.51
C GLN A 128 -13.83 5.42 8.57
N THR A 129 -13.95 5.19 7.28
CA THR A 129 -12.94 5.50 6.26
C THR A 129 -13.56 6.04 4.98
N ALA A 130 -14.62 6.82 5.10
CA ALA A 130 -15.35 7.41 3.96
C ALA A 130 -14.40 8.14 3.00
N GLY A 131 -13.39 8.83 3.53
CA GLY A 131 -12.39 9.52 2.73
C GLY A 131 -11.67 8.65 1.71
N LEU A 132 -11.56 7.36 1.92
CA LEU A 132 -10.97 6.46 0.92
C LEU A 132 -11.92 6.19 -0.27
N CYS A 133 -13.23 6.37 -0.09
CA CYS A 133 -14.20 6.20 -1.17
C CYS A 133 -14.19 7.38 -2.16
N GLY A 134 -13.77 8.56 -1.70
CA GLY A 134 -13.73 9.78 -2.49
C GLY A 134 -12.55 9.86 -3.45
N GLN A 135 -12.52 10.94 -4.22
CA GLN A 135 -11.45 11.25 -5.18
C GLN A 135 -10.40 12.19 -4.61
N GLN A 136 -10.72 12.86 -3.50
CA GLN A 136 -9.90 13.95 -3.00
C GLN A 136 -8.64 13.41 -2.32
N ILE A 137 -7.53 14.07 -2.60
CA ILE A 137 -6.22 13.78 -2.03
C ILE A 137 -5.40 15.06 -1.94
N ASP A 138 -4.71 15.21 -0.82
CA ASP A 138 -3.64 16.17 -0.64
C ASP A 138 -2.39 15.44 -0.11
N VAL A 139 -1.30 15.50 -0.86
CA VAL A 139 0.00 14.97 -0.43
C VAL A 139 0.77 16.12 0.20
N TYR A 140 0.55 16.31 1.49
CA TYR A 140 1.02 17.48 2.24
C TYR A 140 2.42 17.28 2.86
N HIS A 141 2.94 16.07 2.86
CA HIS A 141 4.27 15.76 3.40
C HIS A 141 5.03 14.84 2.44
N THR A 142 6.19 15.30 2.00
CA THR A 142 7.10 14.55 1.13
C THR A 142 8.52 14.73 1.64
N ASP A 143 9.08 13.70 2.27
CA ASP A 143 10.45 13.71 2.79
C ASP A 143 11.34 12.79 1.95
N GLN A 144 12.06 13.38 1.01
CA GLN A 144 12.98 12.66 0.13
C GLN A 144 14.16 12.05 0.89
N ARG A 145 14.58 12.64 1.99
CA ARG A 145 15.73 12.16 2.78
C ARG A 145 15.38 10.91 3.57
N ASN A 146 14.30 10.97 4.34
CA ASN A 146 13.84 9.86 5.18
C ASN A 146 12.90 8.89 4.45
N LYS A 147 12.56 9.19 3.17
CA LYS A 147 11.66 8.39 2.35
C LYS A 147 10.27 8.22 2.97
N VAL A 148 9.74 9.31 3.53
CA VAL A 148 8.41 9.35 4.13
C VAL A 148 7.48 10.18 3.28
N LEU A 149 6.26 9.71 3.16
CA LEU A 149 5.18 10.38 2.47
C LEU A 149 3.93 10.35 3.35
N ALA A 150 3.24 11.49 3.47
CA ALA A 150 1.93 11.52 4.11
C ALA A 150 0.93 12.25 3.24
N TYR A 151 -0.28 11.71 3.19
CA TYR A 151 -1.36 12.27 2.44
C TYR A 151 -2.70 12.15 3.15
N HIS A 152 -3.54 13.14 2.92
CA HIS A 152 -4.90 13.23 3.39
C HIS A 152 -5.87 12.82 2.28
N ARG A 153 -6.86 12.03 2.62
CA ARG A 153 -7.95 11.62 1.77
C ARG A 153 -9.28 12.04 2.38
N TRP A 154 -10.20 12.52 1.54
CA TRP A 154 -11.57 12.81 1.94
C TRP A 154 -12.52 12.59 0.76
N GLN A 155 -13.79 12.38 1.05
CA GLN A 155 -14.84 12.24 0.06
C GLN A 155 -15.56 13.59 -0.15
N ASP A 156 -16.29 14.04 0.85
CA ASP A 156 -17.11 15.25 0.80
C ASP A 156 -16.58 16.35 1.74
N GLY A 157 -15.70 15.98 2.64
CA GLY A 157 -15.19 16.83 3.71
C GLY A 157 -16.08 16.80 4.95
N GLY A 158 -15.55 17.35 6.03
CA GLY A 158 -16.27 17.40 7.31
C GLY A 158 -15.81 16.37 8.32
N ARG A 159 -16.52 16.35 9.46
CA ARG A 159 -16.12 15.52 10.60
C ARG A 159 -16.29 14.02 10.29
N GLY A 160 -15.24 13.26 10.51
CA GLY A 160 -15.26 11.79 10.37
C GLY A 160 -15.03 11.28 8.95
N ASP A 161 -14.86 12.19 7.96
CA ASP A 161 -14.55 11.82 6.58
C ASP A 161 -13.04 11.70 6.30
N SER A 162 -12.22 12.37 7.09
CA SER A 162 -10.78 12.42 6.89
C SER A 162 -10.08 11.10 7.18
N VAL A 163 -9.20 10.68 6.24
CA VAL A 163 -8.25 9.58 6.40
C VAL A 163 -6.84 10.10 6.12
N VAL A 164 -5.94 9.92 7.06
CA VAL A 164 -4.52 10.21 6.89
C VAL A 164 -3.77 8.91 6.68
N VAL A 165 -2.91 8.90 5.67
CA VAL A 165 -2.04 7.78 5.35
C VAL A 165 -0.60 8.26 5.47
N VAL A 166 0.18 7.59 6.32
CA VAL A 166 1.61 7.83 6.49
C VAL A 166 2.37 6.60 6.05
N VAL A 167 3.35 6.78 5.18
CA VAL A 167 4.08 5.68 4.55
C VAL A 167 5.58 5.92 4.68
N ASN A 168 6.26 4.98 5.32
CA ASN A 168 7.71 4.92 5.34
C ASN A 168 8.18 3.96 4.23
N PHE A 169 8.91 4.49 3.26
CA PHE A 169 9.49 3.72 2.16
C PHE A 169 10.93 3.30 2.42
N SER A 170 11.51 3.70 3.56
CA SER A 170 12.87 3.29 3.92
C SER A 170 12.85 2.00 4.72
N THR A 171 14.03 1.36 4.79
CA THR A 171 14.28 0.22 5.69
C THR A 171 14.58 0.65 7.11
N GLN A 172 14.67 1.96 7.36
CA GLN A 172 15.04 2.50 8.66
C GLN A 172 13.84 2.69 9.58
N LEU A 173 14.01 2.39 10.84
CA LEU A 173 13.09 2.81 11.89
C LEU A 173 13.33 4.30 12.18
N LEU A 174 12.29 5.10 12.03
CA LEU A 174 12.33 6.53 12.31
C LEU A 174 11.71 6.78 13.69
N GLU A 175 12.55 6.93 14.69
CA GLU A 175 12.11 7.27 16.04
C GLU A 175 11.76 8.75 16.16
N ASN A 176 10.68 9.07 16.86
CA ASN A 176 10.19 10.44 17.08
C ASN A 176 9.99 11.25 15.78
N TYR A 177 9.59 10.59 14.70
CA TYR A 177 9.30 11.26 13.44
C TYR A 177 7.94 11.95 13.51
N GLU A 178 7.94 13.25 13.30
CA GLU A 178 6.74 14.09 13.39
C GLU A 178 6.13 14.32 12.01
N VAL A 179 4.81 14.12 11.94
CA VAL A 179 3.98 14.41 10.77
C VAL A 179 2.80 15.26 11.21
N ALA A 180 2.61 16.41 10.58
CA ALA A 180 1.43 17.23 10.81
C ALA A 180 0.15 16.52 10.38
N PHE A 181 -0.95 16.81 11.07
CA PHE A 181 -2.28 16.32 10.70
C PHE A 181 -3.14 17.47 10.16
N PRO A 182 -4.04 17.22 9.20
CA PRO A 182 -4.77 18.29 8.52
C PRO A 182 -5.75 19.04 9.43
N VAL A 183 -6.19 18.41 10.51
CA VAL A 183 -7.06 19.03 11.51
C VAL A 183 -6.70 18.52 12.90
N ALA A 184 -6.84 19.39 13.91
CA ALA A 184 -6.66 19.01 15.30
C ALA A 184 -7.79 18.07 15.76
N GLY A 185 -7.48 17.17 16.69
CA GLY A 185 -8.46 16.27 17.26
C GLY A 185 -7.91 14.89 17.54
N GLU A 186 -8.80 13.98 17.92
CA GLU A 186 -8.47 12.59 18.21
C GLU A 186 -8.44 11.76 16.91
N TRP A 187 -7.30 11.13 16.65
CA TRP A 187 -7.09 10.23 15.50
C TRP A 187 -6.92 8.79 15.96
N LYS A 188 -7.46 7.85 15.18
CA LYS A 188 -7.39 6.42 15.51
C LYS A 188 -6.73 5.66 14.36
N VAL A 189 -5.69 4.88 14.68
CA VAL A 189 -5.09 3.95 13.72
C VAL A 189 -6.11 2.89 13.33
N ARG A 190 -6.33 2.75 12.02
CA ARG A 190 -7.26 1.76 11.43
C ARG A 190 -6.53 0.61 10.77
N PHE A 191 -5.31 0.85 10.35
CA PHE A 191 -4.47 -0.14 9.69
C PHE A 191 -3.00 0.14 10.01
N ASN A 192 -2.28 -0.91 10.32
CA ASN A 192 -0.82 -0.87 10.46
C ASN A 192 -0.24 -2.02 9.64
N GLY A 193 0.37 -1.72 8.49
CA GLY A 193 0.98 -2.70 7.59
C GLY A 193 2.21 -3.42 8.17
N ASP A 194 2.66 -3.00 9.35
CA ASP A 194 3.76 -3.65 10.09
C ASP A 194 3.27 -4.46 11.30
N SER A 195 1.98 -4.71 11.39
CA SER A 195 1.41 -5.43 12.53
C SER A 195 1.74 -6.92 12.51
N ARG A 196 2.14 -7.45 13.67
CA ARG A 196 2.31 -8.90 13.91
C ARG A 196 1.01 -9.70 13.73
N TYR A 197 -0.12 -9.03 13.67
CA TYR A 197 -1.39 -9.66 13.29
C TYR A 197 -1.37 -10.24 11.87
N TYR A 198 -0.57 -9.63 10.98
CA TYR A 198 -0.44 -10.06 9.59
C TYR A 198 0.73 -11.03 9.37
N ASP A 199 1.86 -10.80 10.05
CA ASP A 199 3.00 -11.71 9.98
C ASP A 199 3.82 -11.61 11.27
N PRO A 200 4.22 -12.74 11.88
CA PRO A 200 4.95 -12.74 13.15
C PRO A 200 6.32 -12.06 13.07
N GLU A 201 6.91 -11.98 11.87
CA GLU A 201 8.19 -11.30 11.64
C GLU A 201 8.07 -9.78 11.54
N PHE A 202 6.85 -9.23 11.46
CA PHE A 202 6.64 -7.80 11.45
C PHE A 202 6.88 -7.20 12.84
N SER A 203 7.40 -5.96 12.88
CA SER A 203 7.88 -5.38 14.12
C SER A 203 6.76 -4.90 15.06
N ASN A 204 5.55 -4.70 14.52
CA ASN A 204 4.45 -4.03 15.19
C ASN A 204 4.80 -2.59 15.58
N GLY A 205 5.72 -1.97 14.82
CA GLY A 205 6.20 -0.61 15.06
C GLY A 205 5.08 0.42 14.98
N GLY A 206 5.22 1.46 15.78
CA GLY A 206 4.35 2.62 15.78
C GLY A 206 3.60 2.77 17.10
N VAL A 207 4.10 3.63 17.97
CA VAL A 207 3.30 4.29 19.01
C VAL A 207 2.93 5.64 18.41
N TYR A 208 1.65 5.83 18.13
CA TYR A 208 1.15 7.08 17.59
C TYR A 208 0.63 7.95 18.73
N ARG A 209 1.23 9.10 18.94
CA ARG A 209 0.71 10.16 19.82
C ARG A 209 0.24 11.29 18.92
N CYS A 210 -1.00 11.73 19.11
CA CYS A 210 -1.51 12.98 18.56
C CYS A 210 -1.66 13.92 19.77
N ASP A 211 -0.86 14.97 19.82
CA ASP A 211 -1.00 16.08 20.75
C ASP A 211 -1.98 17.12 20.21
#